data_619a3ab1ed01de7cb7d31add097ee3dc
#
_entry.id   619a3ab1ed01de7cb7d31add097ee3dc
#
_cell.length_a   1.000
_cell.length_b   1.000
_cell.length_c   1.000
_cell.angle_alpha   90.00
_cell.angle_beta   90.00
_cell.angle_gamma   90.00
#
_symmetry.space_group_name_H-M   'P 1'
#
loop_
_entity.id
_entity.type
_entity.pdbx_description
1 polymer ?
#
loop_
_entity_poly.entity_id
_entity_poly.type
_entity_poly.pdbx_seq_one_letter_code
_entity_poly.pdbx_strand_id
1 'polypeptide(L)'
;ITLIGRLLYDSKSIFEDQMEAVEQASLNRGDEEVDLALLTDGLRAEREQKITIDVAYRYFATPKRKFIIADTPGHVQYTRNMVTGASTANVAIILVDARNGVLEQTIRHGYIASLLRIPHVIVCINKMDLKDYSEQVFLDIQKKFKELSVKLDIQDLRFIPISALKGDNVVEHSANTLWYGGGTLRYILENIHVGSD
;
A
#
# COMPACT_ATOMS: atom_id res chain seq x y z
N ILE A 1 -4.52 -3.98 2.60
CA ILE A 1 -4.85 -5.36 2.21
C ILE A 1 -5.17 -5.44 0.72
N THR A 2 -6.07 -4.60 0.20
CA THR A 2 -6.40 -4.57 -1.23
C THR A 2 -5.15 -4.32 -2.09
N LEU A 3 -4.25 -3.45 -1.63
CA LEU A 3 -3.01 -3.18 -2.35
C LEU A 3 -2.12 -4.42 -2.47
N ILE A 4 -1.97 -5.19 -1.38
CA ILE A 4 -1.18 -6.42 -1.40
C ILE A 4 -1.80 -7.42 -2.38
N GLY A 5 -3.12 -7.58 -2.33
CA GLY A 5 -3.84 -8.45 -3.27
C GLY A 5 -3.64 -8.00 -4.71
N ARG A 6 -3.68 -6.69 -4.98
CA ARG A 6 -3.45 -6.15 -6.32
C ARG A 6 -2.03 -6.42 -6.83
N LEU A 7 -1.03 -6.24 -5.98
CA LEU A 7 0.36 -6.56 -6.32
C LEU A 7 0.52 -8.03 -6.70
N LEU A 8 -0.05 -8.92 -5.91
CA LEU A 8 0.01 -10.36 -6.15
C LEU A 8 -0.72 -10.73 -7.45
N TYR A 9 -1.92 -10.23 -7.62
CA TYR A 9 -2.77 -10.51 -8.77
C TYR A 9 -2.12 -10.05 -10.08
N ASP A 10 -1.80 -8.76 -10.16
CA ASP A 10 -1.28 -8.15 -11.37
C ASP A 10 0.13 -8.62 -11.70
N SER A 11 0.88 -9.10 -10.71
CA SER A 11 2.20 -9.67 -10.92
C SER A 11 2.17 -11.16 -11.25
N LYS A 12 0.98 -11.74 -11.33
CA LYS A 12 0.78 -13.18 -11.64
C LYS A 12 1.50 -14.10 -10.67
N SER A 13 1.61 -13.69 -9.39
CA SER A 13 2.24 -14.47 -8.33
C SER A 13 1.26 -15.38 -7.59
N ILE A 14 -0.01 -15.40 -8.03
CA ILE A 14 -1.09 -16.13 -7.39
C ILE A 14 -1.33 -17.42 -8.16
N PHE A 15 -1.52 -18.53 -7.43
CA PHE A 15 -1.89 -19.80 -8.05
C PHE A 15 -3.35 -19.74 -8.55
N GLU A 16 -3.63 -20.37 -9.69
CA GLU A 16 -4.95 -20.33 -10.32
C GLU A 16 -6.07 -20.78 -9.40
N ASP A 17 -5.84 -21.83 -8.60
CA ASP A 17 -6.83 -22.32 -7.65
C ASP A 17 -7.21 -21.28 -6.59
N GLN A 18 -6.24 -20.48 -6.13
CA GLN A 18 -6.50 -19.37 -5.21
C GLN A 18 -7.31 -18.29 -5.88
N MET A 19 -7.03 -18.01 -7.14
CA MET A 19 -7.77 -17.03 -7.93
C MET A 19 -9.24 -17.42 -8.09
N GLU A 20 -9.48 -18.66 -8.48
CA GLU A 20 -10.85 -19.15 -8.64
C GLU A 20 -11.63 -19.06 -7.34
N ALA A 21 -10.99 -19.39 -6.21
CA ALA A 21 -11.63 -19.31 -4.90
C ALA A 21 -12.01 -17.87 -4.54
N VAL A 22 -11.13 -16.91 -4.83
CA VAL A 22 -11.38 -15.49 -4.56
C VAL A 22 -12.50 -14.95 -5.47
N GLU A 23 -12.47 -15.26 -6.74
CA GLU A 23 -13.48 -14.85 -7.70
C GLU A 23 -14.86 -15.40 -7.31
N GLN A 24 -14.94 -16.67 -6.94
CA GLN A 24 -16.17 -17.30 -6.51
C GLN A 24 -16.74 -16.65 -5.24
N ALA A 25 -15.87 -16.36 -4.26
CA ALA A 25 -16.28 -15.71 -3.04
C ALA A 25 -16.78 -14.28 -3.28
N SER A 26 -16.13 -13.54 -4.18
CA SER A 26 -16.56 -12.18 -4.56
C SER A 26 -17.92 -12.20 -5.25
N LEU A 27 -18.15 -13.15 -6.19
CA LEU A 27 -19.43 -13.32 -6.86
C LEU A 27 -20.54 -13.66 -5.88
N ASN A 28 -20.27 -14.56 -4.94
CA ASN A 28 -21.26 -14.96 -3.92
C ASN A 28 -21.66 -13.79 -3.00
N ARG A 29 -20.80 -12.79 -2.88
CA ARG A 29 -21.08 -11.57 -2.10
C ARG A 29 -21.75 -10.48 -2.93
N GLY A 30 -21.89 -10.70 -4.25
CA GLY A 30 -22.48 -9.72 -5.14
C GLY A 30 -21.55 -8.57 -5.52
N ASP A 31 -20.25 -8.75 -5.36
CA ASP A 31 -19.26 -7.76 -5.76
C ASP A 31 -19.15 -7.73 -7.29
N GLU A 32 -19.04 -6.55 -7.87
CA GLU A 32 -18.84 -6.39 -9.31
C GLU A 32 -17.40 -6.71 -9.73
N GLU A 33 -16.46 -6.55 -8.82
CA GLU A 33 -15.04 -6.79 -9.05
C GLU A 33 -14.51 -7.80 -8.03
N VAL A 34 -13.38 -8.43 -8.33
CA VAL A 34 -12.72 -9.36 -7.42
C VAL A 34 -12.35 -8.64 -6.12
N ASP A 35 -12.78 -9.18 -5.00
CA ASP A 35 -12.39 -8.64 -3.69
C ASP A 35 -11.02 -9.14 -3.30
N LEU A 36 -10.00 -8.31 -3.55
CA LEU A 36 -8.60 -8.66 -3.33
C LEU A 36 -8.25 -8.82 -1.85
N ALA A 37 -9.07 -8.29 -0.96
CA ALA A 37 -8.86 -8.47 0.48
C ALA A 37 -9.03 -9.93 0.89
N LEU A 38 -9.85 -10.70 0.17
CA LEU A 38 -10.03 -12.11 0.47
C LEU A 38 -8.76 -12.95 0.30
N LEU A 39 -7.80 -12.48 -0.50
CA LEU A 39 -6.52 -13.16 -0.69
C LEU A 39 -5.62 -13.05 0.53
N THR A 40 -5.73 -11.98 1.29
CA THR A 40 -4.76 -11.64 2.32
C THR A 40 -5.32 -11.73 3.74
N ASP A 41 -6.64 -11.61 3.91
CA ASP A 41 -7.26 -11.64 5.23
C ASP A 41 -7.33 -13.05 5.79
N GLY A 42 -6.68 -13.26 6.93
CA GLY A 42 -6.67 -14.55 7.61
C GLY A 42 -7.65 -14.66 8.75
N LEU A 43 -7.91 -13.57 9.46
CA LEU A 43 -8.79 -13.56 10.63
C LEU A 43 -10.21 -13.16 10.23
N ARG A 44 -11.19 -13.81 10.84
CA ARG A 44 -12.58 -13.49 10.59
C ARG A 44 -12.92 -12.03 10.93
N ALA A 45 -12.39 -11.53 12.05
CA ALA A 45 -12.61 -10.14 12.45
C ALA A 45 -12.02 -9.15 11.44
N GLU A 46 -10.87 -9.48 10.85
CA GLU A 46 -10.26 -8.65 9.81
C GLU A 46 -11.14 -8.60 8.56
N ARG A 47 -11.72 -9.73 8.15
CA ARG A 47 -12.62 -9.81 7.00
C ARG A 47 -13.89 -9.01 7.23
N GLU A 48 -14.48 -9.14 8.41
CA GLU A 48 -15.73 -8.46 8.75
C GLU A 48 -15.57 -6.95 8.82
N GLN A 49 -14.46 -6.47 9.39
CA GLN A 49 -14.16 -5.05 9.56
C GLN A 49 -13.40 -4.46 8.39
N LYS A 50 -12.86 -5.29 7.50
CA LYS A 50 -11.98 -4.89 6.39
C LYS A 50 -10.75 -4.10 6.86
N ILE A 51 -10.22 -4.47 8.02
CA ILE A 51 -9.01 -3.89 8.60
C ILE A 51 -8.07 -5.00 9.06
N THR A 52 -6.78 -4.68 9.15
CA THR A 52 -5.76 -5.58 9.66
C THR A 52 -5.65 -5.42 11.17
N ILE A 53 -5.79 -6.51 11.93
CA ILE A 53 -5.71 -6.49 13.41
C ILE A 53 -4.33 -6.91 13.89
N ASP A 54 -3.76 -7.96 13.29
CA ASP A 54 -2.47 -8.49 13.68
C ASP A 54 -1.50 -8.47 12.49
N VAL A 55 -0.20 -8.59 12.77
CA VAL A 55 0.81 -8.59 11.70
C VAL A 55 0.72 -9.90 10.92
N ALA A 56 0.59 -9.80 9.62
CA ALA A 56 0.59 -10.92 8.70
C ALA A 56 1.74 -10.77 7.72
N TYR A 57 2.48 -11.86 7.51
CA TYR A 57 3.60 -11.87 6.58
C TYR A 57 3.20 -12.57 5.30
N ARG A 58 3.55 -11.98 4.16
CA ARG A 58 3.30 -12.52 2.83
C ARG A 58 4.57 -12.47 2.01
N TYR A 59 4.73 -13.41 1.13
CA TYR A 59 5.88 -13.48 0.24
C TYR A 59 5.45 -13.12 -1.17
N PHE A 60 6.26 -12.30 -1.82
CA PHE A 60 5.99 -11.80 -3.15
C PHE A 60 7.32 -11.75 -3.91
N ALA A 61 7.32 -12.18 -5.16
CA ALA A 61 8.52 -12.16 -5.96
C ALA A 61 8.24 -11.61 -7.36
N THR A 62 9.18 -10.81 -7.85
CA THR A 62 9.27 -10.46 -9.25
C THR A 62 10.52 -11.11 -9.82
N PRO A 63 10.72 -11.11 -11.16
CA PRO A 63 11.98 -11.63 -11.72
C PRO A 63 13.23 -10.93 -11.16
N LYS A 64 13.10 -9.71 -10.67
CA LYS A 64 14.24 -8.92 -10.17
C LYS A 64 14.49 -9.07 -8.68
N ARG A 65 13.46 -9.33 -7.87
CA ARG A 65 13.60 -9.24 -6.41
C ARG A 65 12.52 -10.03 -5.69
N LYS A 66 12.92 -10.58 -4.54
CA LYS A 66 11.98 -11.22 -3.61
C LYS A 66 11.64 -10.26 -2.48
N PHE A 67 10.37 -10.26 -2.07
CA PHE A 67 9.87 -9.37 -1.04
C PHE A 67 9.22 -10.14 0.09
N ILE A 68 9.41 -9.66 1.30
CA ILE A 68 8.63 -10.09 2.46
C ILE A 68 7.77 -8.90 2.85
N ILE A 69 6.46 -9.05 2.74
CA ILE A 69 5.51 -8.00 3.08
C ILE A 69 5.00 -8.26 4.48
N ALA A 70 5.23 -7.30 5.38
CA ALA A 70 4.62 -7.30 6.70
C ALA A 70 3.37 -6.43 6.62
N ASP A 71 2.20 -7.06 6.57
CA ASP A 71 0.93 -6.35 6.57
C ASP A 71 0.60 -5.99 8.01
N THR A 72 0.80 -4.72 8.35
CA THR A 72 0.64 -4.23 9.72
C THR A 72 -0.70 -3.53 9.90
N PRO A 73 -1.30 -3.63 11.10
CA PRO A 73 -2.51 -2.86 11.36
C PRO A 73 -2.23 -1.37 11.34
N GLY A 74 -3.03 -0.64 10.56
CA GLY A 74 -2.91 0.81 10.43
C GLY A 74 -3.83 1.57 11.36
N HIS A 75 -4.78 0.89 12.00
CA HIS A 75 -5.74 1.54 12.88
C HIS A 75 -5.09 1.96 14.20
N VAL A 76 -5.47 3.12 14.71
CA VAL A 76 -4.88 3.72 15.91
C VAL A 76 -4.82 2.76 17.11
N GLN A 77 -5.87 1.98 17.32
CA GLN A 77 -5.95 1.04 18.45
C GLN A 77 -4.95 -0.13 18.36
N TYR A 78 -4.32 -0.35 17.22
CA TYR A 78 -3.37 -1.45 17.02
C TYR A 78 -1.92 -0.97 16.80
N THR A 79 -1.58 0.21 17.31
CA THR A 79 -0.25 0.83 17.11
C THR A 79 0.90 -0.07 17.54
N ARG A 80 0.75 -0.81 18.65
CA ARG A 80 1.81 -1.73 19.13
C ARG A 80 2.15 -2.78 18.06
N ASN A 81 1.15 -3.41 17.46
CA ASN A 81 1.37 -4.44 16.46
C ASN A 81 1.98 -3.84 15.18
N MET A 82 1.61 -2.62 14.85
CA MET A 82 2.20 -1.91 13.73
C MET A 82 3.70 -1.68 13.93
N VAL A 83 4.11 -1.22 15.11
CA VAL A 83 5.53 -1.01 15.43
C VAL A 83 6.31 -2.32 15.33
N THR A 84 5.75 -3.42 15.85
CA THR A 84 6.37 -4.74 15.78
C THR A 84 6.62 -5.15 14.33
N GLY A 85 5.63 -4.99 13.46
CA GLY A 85 5.75 -5.36 12.04
C GLY A 85 6.73 -4.48 11.28
N ALA A 86 6.83 -3.20 11.64
CA ALA A 86 7.67 -2.25 10.92
C ALA A 86 9.14 -2.27 11.34
N SER A 87 9.48 -2.87 12.49
CA SER A 87 10.81 -2.73 13.09
C SER A 87 11.98 -3.25 12.24
N THR A 88 11.73 -4.15 11.30
CA THR A 88 12.77 -4.73 10.43
C THR A 88 12.61 -4.34 8.96
N ALA A 89 11.70 -3.44 8.64
CA ALA A 89 11.39 -3.10 7.25
C ALA A 89 12.48 -2.23 6.62
N ASN A 90 12.76 -2.46 5.34
CA ASN A 90 13.61 -1.59 4.52
C ASN A 90 12.81 -0.47 3.87
N VAL A 91 11.54 -0.71 3.64
CA VAL A 91 10.61 0.22 2.98
C VAL A 91 9.31 0.23 3.77
N ALA A 92 8.79 1.42 4.04
CA ALA A 92 7.46 1.60 4.59
C ALA A 92 6.54 2.13 3.49
N ILE A 93 5.40 1.46 3.31
CA ILE A 93 4.35 1.94 2.40
C ILE A 93 3.22 2.48 3.26
N ILE A 94 2.95 3.77 3.11
CA ILE A 94 1.88 4.45 3.83
C ILE A 94 0.75 4.73 2.85
N LEU A 95 -0.44 4.24 3.15
CA LEU A 95 -1.62 4.48 2.32
C LEU A 95 -2.39 5.70 2.81
N VAL A 96 -2.67 6.61 1.90
CA VAL A 96 -3.51 7.79 2.16
C VAL A 96 -4.71 7.71 1.23
N ASP A 97 -5.91 7.79 1.80
CA ASP A 97 -7.15 7.83 1.01
C ASP A 97 -7.29 9.23 0.40
N ALA A 98 -7.36 9.30 -0.93
CA ALA A 98 -7.47 10.58 -1.64
C ALA A 98 -8.70 11.40 -1.25
N ARG A 99 -9.75 10.75 -0.73
CA ARG A 99 -10.96 11.45 -0.29
C ARG A 99 -10.77 12.20 1.02
N ASN A 100 -9.94 11.65 1.91
CA ASN A 100 -9.76 12.17 3.27
C ASN A 100 -8.49 12.99 3.44
N GLY A 101 -7.49 12.74 2.59
CA GLY A 101 -6.19 13.39 2.71
C GLY A 101 -5.41 12.91 3.92
N VAL A 102 -4.51 13.78 4.40
CA VAL A 102 -3.62 13.46 5.51
C VAL A 102 -4.40 13.51 6.83
N LEU A 103 -4.46 12.37 7.50
CA LEU A 103 -5.13 12.21 8.79
C LEU A 103 -4.10 12.06 9.92
N GLU A 104 -4.56 12.11 11.16
CA GLU A 104 -3.71 11.89 12.32
C GLU A 104 -2.95 10.57 12.25
N GLN A 105 -3.63 9.49 11.86
CA GLN A 105 -2.97 8.18 11.72
C GLN A 105 -1.89 8.19 10.63
N THR A 106 -2.07 8.97 9.55
CA THR A 106 -1.07 9.12 8.50
C THR A 106 0.23 9.69 9.06
N ILE A 107 0.12 10.74 9.85
CA ILE A 107 1.28 11.38 10.48
C ILE A 107 1.93 10.45 11.51
N ARG A 108 1.13 9.69 12.25
CA ARG A 108 1.64 8.69 13.19
C ARG A 108 2.46 7.62 12.48
N HIS A 109 1.98 7.14 11.33
CA HIS A 109 2.71 6.15 10.53
C HIS A 109 4.05 6.72 10.04
N GLY A 110 4.05 7.96 9.56
CA GLY A 110 5.27 8.65 9.14
C GLY A 110 6.25 8.83 10.30
N TYR A 111 5.74 9.20 11.47
CA TYR A 111 6.55 9.36 12.67
C TYR A 111 7.19 8.04 13.09
N ILE A 112 6.43 6.94 13.08
CA ILE A 112 6.96 5.62 13.43
C ILE A 112 8.03 5.18 12.43
N ALA A 113 7.80 5.38 11.13
CA ALA A 113 8.80 5.06 10.11
C ALA A 113 10.10 5.84 10.35
N SER A 114 10.00 7.12 10.72
CA SER A 114 11.14 7.97 11.05
C SER A 114 11.87 7.48 12.29
N LEU A 115 11.15 7.17 13.37
CA LEU A 115 11.72 6.65 14.61
C LEU A 115 12.49 5.35 14.40
N LEU A 116 11.93 4.46 13.59
CA LEU A 116 12.54 3.16 13.27
C LEU A 116 13.64 3.26 12.21
N ARG A 117 13.88 4.47 11.72
CA ARG A 117 14.90 4.76 10.70
C ARG A 117 14.75 3.92 9.44
N ILE A 118 13.50 3.72 9.01
CA ILE A 118 13.23 3.03 7.76
C ILE A 118 13.72 3.92 6.62
N PRO A 119 14.65 3.45 5.78
CA PRO A 119 15.33 4.35 4.82
C PRO A 119 14.45 4.82 3.67
N HIS A 120 13.44 4.04 3.29
CA HIS A 120 12.57 4.36 2.16
C HIS A 120 11.13 4.42 2.60
N VAL A 121 10.45 5.53 2.33
CA VAL A 121 9.04 5.70 2.63
C VAL A 121 8.31 6.04 1.33
N ILE A 122 7.32 5.22 0.98
CA ILE A 122 6.49 5.44 -0.20
C ILE A 122 5.09 5.75 0.29
N VAL A 123 4.61 6.96 0.01
CA VAL A 123 3.24 7.37 0.31
C VAL A 123 2.39 7.11 -0.92
N CYS A 124 1.53 6.12 -0.84
CA CYS A 124 0.60 5.79 -1.92
C CYS A 124 -0.71 6.52 -1.66
N ILE A 125 -1.02 7.49 -2.50
CA ILE A 125 -2.27 8.23 -2.45
C ILE A 125 -3.28 7.41 -3.24
N ASN A 126 -4.09 6.66 -2.50
CA ASN A 126 -4.97 5.62 -2.99
C ASN A 126 -6.38 6.14 -3.25
N LYS A 127 -7.16 5.37 -3.99
CA LYS A 127 -8.53 5.69 -4.34
C LYS A 127 -8.63 6.95 -5.20
N MET A 128 -7.62 7.17 -6.03
CA MET A 128 -7.60 8.29 -6.98
C MET A 128 -8.77 8.24 -7.96
N ASP A 129 -9.26 7.02 -8.26
CA ASP A 129 -10.44 6.82 -9.08
C ASP A 129 -11.68 7.50 -8.51
N LEU A 130 -11.79 7.59 -7.18
CA LEU A 130 -12.91 8.24 -6.50
C LEU A 130 -12.78 9.77 -6.48
N LYS A 131 -11.66 10.31 -6.92
CA LYS A 131 -11.41 11.76 -7.04
C LYS A 131 -11.09 12.15 -8.48
N ASP A 132 -11.62 11.37 -9.45
CA ASP A 132 -11.48 11.60 -10.89
C ASP A 132 -10.01 11.74 -11.33
N TYR A 133 -9.09 11.04 -10.66
CA TYR A 133 -7.65 11.07 -10.95
C TYR A 133 -7.07 12.48 -10.95
N SER A 134 -7.56 13.35 -10.07
CA SER A 134 -7.20 14.77 -10.02
C SER A 134 -5.74 14.98 -9.61
N GLU A 135 -4.97 15.60 -10.48
CA GLU A 135 -3.60 16.03 -10.17
C GLU A 135 -3.58 16.98 -8.98
N GLN A 136 -4.53 17.90 -8.90
CA GLN A 136 -4.59 18.88 -7.80
C GLN A 136 -4.78 18.20 -6.45
N VAL A 137 -5.65 17.19 -6.38
CA VAL A 137 -5.85 16.41 -5.15
C VAL A 137 -4.55 15.74 -4.72
N PHE A 138 -3.84 15.12 -5.68
CA PHE A 138 -2.56 14.49 -5.41
C PHE A 138 -1.53 15.50 -4.90
N LEU A 139 -1.38 16.63 -5.57
CA LEU A 139 -0.39 17.65 -5.20
C LEU A 139 -0.71 18.28 -3.83
N ASP A 140 -1.97 18.49 -3.52
CA ASP A 140 -2.38 19.06 -2.23
C ASP A 140 -2.05 18.11 -1.07
N ILE A 141 -2.31 16.81 -1.24
CA ILE A 141 -1.99 15.80 -0.24
C ILE A 141 -0.48 15.66 -0.08
N GLN A 142 0.26 15.63 -1.19
CA GLN A 142 1.72 15.58 -1.19
C GLN A 142 2.30 16.76 -0.41
N LYS A 143 1.83 17.96 -0.71
CA LYS A 143 2.28 19.18 -0.04
C LYS A 143 2.00 19.12 1.46
N LYS A 144 0.78 18.72 1.83
CA LYS A 144 0.37 18.62 3.24
C LYS A 144 1.22 17.63 4.01
N PHE A 145 1.47 16.46 3.43
CA PHE A 145 2.33 15.46 4.06
C PHE A 145 3.75 15.99 4.25
N LYS A 146 4.31 16.64 3.22
CA LYS A 146 5.65 17.21 3.30
C LYS A 146 5.75 18.28 4.39
N GLU A 147 4.76 19.15 4.50
CA GLU A 147 4.72 20.19 5.52
C GLU A 147 4.70 19.61 6.94
N LEU A 148 3.88 18.58 7.15
CA LEU A 148 3.75 17.95 8.45
C LEU A 148 4.93 17.03 8.79
N SER A 149 5.70 16.60 7.80
CA SER A 149 6.85 15.71 7.99
C SER A 149 8.21 16.42 7.95
N VAL A 150 8.22 17.74 7.91
CA VAL A 150 9.47 18.52 7.85
C VAL A 150 10.44 18.18 8.98
N LYS A 151 9.91 17.88 10.17
CA LYS A 151 10.72 17.55 11.34
C LYS A 151 11.09 16.06 11.42
N LEU A 152 10.58 15.24 10.50
CA LEU A 152 10.88 13.81 10.49
C LEU A 152 12.14 13.55 9.69
N ASP A 153 12.93 12.60 10.16
CA ASP A 153 14.14 12.17 9.47
C ASP A 153 13.81 11.03 8.51
N ILE A 154 13.37 11.39 7.31
CA ILE A 154 13.05 10.45 6.24
C ILE A 154 14.00 10.73 5.08
N GLN A 155 14.88 9.77 4.78
CA GLN A 155 15.92 9.96 3.76
C GLN A 155 15.37 9.91 2.33
N ASP A 156 14.47 8.97 2.05
CA ASP A 156 13.87 8.80 0.74
C ASP A 156 12.35 8.76 0.90
N LEU A 157 11.69 9.81 0.46
CA LEU A 157 10.24 9.98 0.55
C LEU A 157 9.67 10.13 -0.86
N ARG A 158 8.81 9.22 -1.25
CA ARG A 158 8.18 9.21 -2.57
C ARG A 158 6.68 9.18 -2.46
N PHE A 159 6.01 9.72 -3.49
CA PHE A 159 4.55 9.76 -3.57
C PHE A 159 4.10 9.16 -4.89
N ILE A 160 3.08 8.30 -4.83
CA ILE A 160 2.51 7.66 -6.02
C ILE A 160 0.99 7.81 -5.98
N PRO A 161 0.37 8.33 -7.05
CA PRO A 161 -1.09 8.32 -7.17
C PRO A 161 -1.53 6.95 -7.66
N ILE A 162 -2.33 6.23 -6.85
CA ILE A 162 -2.74 4.88 -7.19
C ILE A 162 -4.25 4.67 -7.04
N SER A 163 -4.72 3.59 -7.65
CA SER A 163 -5.95 2.94 -7.28
C SER A 163 -5.65 1.46 -7.11
N ALA A 164 -5.61 0.99 -5.86
CA ALA A 164 -5.37 -0.41 -5.58
C ALA A 164 -6.49 -1.29 -6.12
N LEU A 165 -7.72 -0.80 -6.10
CA LEU A 165 -8.87 -1.51 -6.61
C LEU A 165 -8.83 -1.67 -8.14
N LYS A 166 -8.49 -0.61 -8.86
CA LYS A 166 -8.47 -0.58 -10.34
C LYS A 166 -7.12 -0.97 -10.92
N GLY A 167 -6.05 -0.93 -10.15
CA GLY A 167 -4.70 -1.29 -10.58
C GLY A 167 -3.84 -0.14 -11.10
N ASP A 168 -4.34 1.10 -11.03
CA ASP A 168 -3.60 2.26 -11.54
C ASP A 168 -2.27 2.46 -10.79
N ASN A 169 -1.17 2.48 -11.52
CA ASN A 169 0.20 2.73 -11.03
C ASN A 169 0.69 1.77 -9.95
N VAL A 170 0.06 0.61 -9.80
CA VAL A 170 0.55 -0.43 -8.88
C VAL A 170 1.61 -1.28 -9.58
N VAL A 171 1.25 -1.95 -10.65
CA VAL A 171 2.15 -2.76 -11.48
C VAL A 171 2.41 -2.10 -12.82
N GLU A 172 1.39 -1.56 -13.45
CA GLU A 172 1.47 -0.89 -14.74
C GLU A 172 1.10 0.59 -14.62
N HIS A 173 1.68 1.42 -15.49
CA HIS A 173 1.35 2.84 -15.56
C HIS A 173 -0.12 3.04 -15.93
N SER A 174 -0.75 4.00 -15.25
CA SER A 174 -2.13 4.35 -15.52
C SER A 174 -2.24 5.33 -16.68
N ALA A 175 -3.18 5.05 -17.60
CA ALA A 175 -3.56 6.02 -18.62
C ALA A 175 -4.36 7.21 -18.04
N ASN A 176 -4.84 7.07 -16.82
CA ASN A 176 -5.66 8.09 -16.15
C ASN A 176 -4.83 9.15 -15.41
N THR A 177 -3.53 8.92 -15.24
CA THR A 177 -2.62 9.83 -14.52
C THR A 177 -1.40 10.16 -15.37
N LEU A 178 -1.62 10.61 -16.61
CA LEU A 178 -0.53 10.95 -17.54
C LEU A 178 0.35 12.10 -17.01
N TRP A 179 -0.20 12.92 -16.12
CA TRP A 179 0.53 13.98 -15.44
C TRP A 179 1.56 13.45 -14.43
N TYR A 180 1.48 12.20 -14.05
CA TYR A 180 2.43 11.58 -13.13
C TYR A 180 3.56 10.92 -13.94
N GLY A 181 4.78 11.45 -13.81
CA GLY A 181 5.94 10.95 -14.54
C GLY A 181 6.82 9.97 -13.78
N GLY A 182 6.46 9.61 -12.56
CA GLY A 182 7.24 8.68 -11.75
C GLY A 182 6.96 7.21 -12.06
N GLY A 183 7.61 6.31 -11.32
CA GLY A 183 7.45 4.88 -11.51
C GLY A 183 6.20 4.33 -10.82
N THR A 184 5.79 3.14 -11.24
CA THR A 184 4.76 2.38 -10.53
C THR A 184 5.30 1.88 -9.20
N LEU A 185 4.43 1.44 -8.31
CA LEU A 185 4.86 0.88 -7.03
C LEU A 185 5.81 -0.30 -7.23
N ARG A 186 5.45 -1.23 -8.12
CA ARG A 186 6.30 -2.38 -8.44
C ARG A 186 7.67 -1.95 -8.95
N TYR A 187 7.71 -1.02 -9.90
CA TYR A 187 8.96 -0.53 -10.47
C TYR A 187 9.86 0.06 -9.39
N ILE A 188 9.31 0.91 -8.52
CA ILE A 188 10.06 1.53 -7.44
C ILE A 188 10.59 0.46 -6.47
N LEU A 189 9.75 -0.49 -6.07
CA LEU A 189 10.16 -1.58 -5.16
C LEU A 189 11.27 -2.44 -5.76
N GLU A 190 11.24 -2.69 -7.06
CA GLU A 190 12.26 -3.49 -7.74
C GLU A 190 13.61 -2.75 -7.87
N ASN A 191 13.61 -1.43 -7.84
CA ASN A 191 14.79 -0.62 -8.15
C ASN A 191 15.31 0.20 -6.96
N ILE A 192 14.63 0.19 -5.83
CA ILE A 192 15.13 0.85 -4.63
C ILE A 192 16.40 0.15 -4.15
N HIS A 193 17.42 0.96 -3.81
CA HIS A 193 18.64 0.43 -3.23
C HIS A 193 18.39 -0.01 -1.79
N VAL A 194 18.55 -1.29 -1.54
CA VAL A 194 18.53 -1.85 -0.19
C VAL A 194 19.97 -1.98 0.24
N GLY A 195 20.33 -1.40 1.38
CA GLY A 195 21.69 -1.41 1.90
C GLY A 195 22.26 -2.80 1.83
N SER A 196 23.44 -2.91 1.26
CA SER A 196 24.04 -4.21 1.14
C SER A 196 24.63 -4.64 2.41
N ASP A 197 24.40 -5.76 2.54
CA ASP A 197 25.13 -6.50 3.31
C ASP A 197 26.58 -6.57 3.18
#